data_e6c3e5927e549b66173c81c8dd4ed32a
#
_entry.id   e6c3e5927e549b66173c81c8dd4ed32a
#
_cell.length_a   1.000
_cell.length_b   1.000
_cell.length_c   1.000
_cell.angle_alpha   90.00
_cell.angle_beta   90.00
_cell.angle_gamma   90.00
#
_symmetry.space_group_name_H-M   'P 1'
#
loop_
_entity.id
_entity.type
_entity.pdbx_description
1 polymer ?
#
loop_
_entity_poly.entity_id
_entity_poly.type
_entity_poly.pdbx_seq_one_letter_code
_entity_poly.pdbx_strand_id
1 'polypeptide(L)'
;MDSKDYFWLTRKKEPKTKPKRRPLPKPKEKYLEAEETLFQELEEHRIGYRRKFQFESTKNWRFDFYIVKLNLLIEIAGSPWSVGRGGRKIANSFCKYDLALDRDYVFERLEPHQIESGYAINWILSLLERLEDETKNI
;
A
#
# COMPACT_ATOMS: atom_id res chain seq x y z
N MET A 1 52.69 -15.68 -6.83
CA MET A 1 51.51 -14.88 -6.59
C MET A 1 51.66 -13.99 -5.38
N ASP A 2 51.45 -12.76 -5.51
CA ASP A 2 51.64 -11.90 -4.38
C ASP A 2 50.30 -11.57 -3.76
N SER A 3 50.35 -10.95 -2.63
CA SER A 3 49.20 -10.66 -1.83
C SER A 3 48.26 -9.72 -2.57
N LYS A 4 48.77 -9.00 -3.50
CA LYS A 4 47.96 -8.06 -4.24
C LYS A 4 46.95 -8.78 -5.09
N ASP A 5 47.34 -9.83 -5.74
CA ASP A 5 46.41 -10.58 -6.55
C ASP A 5 45.38 -11.26 -5.72
N TYR A 6 45.81 -11.78 -4.63
CA TYR A 6 44.89 -12.44 -3.74
C TYR A 6 43.84 -11.48 -3.22
N PHE A 7 44.28 -10.34 -2.79
CA PHE A 7 43.38 -9.34 -2.26
C PHE A 7 42.33 -8.92 -3.28
N TRP A 8 42.78 -8.73 -4.50
CA TRP A 8 41.91 -8.32 -5.53
C TRP A 8 40.86 -9.36 -5.88
N LEU A 9 41.22 -10.60 -5.83
CA LEU A 9 40.23 -11.64 -6.08
C LEU A 9 39.14 -11.64 -5.05
N THR A 10 39.47 -11.53 -3.82
CA THR A 10 38.47 -11.54 -2.79
C THR A 10 37.58 -10.33 -2.88
N ARG A 11 38.17 -9.22 -3.15
CA ARG A 11 37.41 -7.99 -3.20
C ARG A 11 36.38 -7.98 -4.29
N LYS A 12 36.70 -8.56 -5.39
CA LYS A 12 35.80 -8.53 -6.51
C LYS A 12 34.55 -9.33 -6.34
N LYS A 13 34.60 -10.32 -5.53
CA LYS A 13 33.45 -11.18 -5.38
C LYS A 13 32.43 -10.68 -4.41
N GLU A 14 32.84 -9.75 -3.64
CA GLU A 14 32.03 -9.30 -2.56
C GLU A 14 30.61 -8.94 -2.91
N PRO A 15 30.37 -8.13 -3.89
CA PRO A 15 29.01 -7.68 -4.14
C PRO A 15 28.07 -8.77 -4.62
N LYS A 16 28.61 -9.90 -4.98
CA LYS A 16 27.79 -10.94 -5.56
C LYS A 16 27.51 -12.08 -4.65
N THR A 17 28.02 -12.03 -3.47
CA THR A 17 27.90 -13.16 -2.59
C THR A 17 26.54 -13.34 -1.98
N LYS A 18 25.77 -12.29 -1.91
CA LYS A 18 24.46 -12.38 -1.32
C LYS A 18 23.38 -12.35 -2.36
N PRO A 19 22.45 -13.28 -2.30
CA PRO A 19 21.27 -13.16 -3.15
C PRO A 19 20.48 -11.98 -2.70
N LYS A 20 20.14 -11.15 -3.62
CA LYS A 20 19.36 -9.97 -3.29
C LYS A 20 17.89 -10.27 -3.44
N ARG A 21 17.10 -9.66 -2.59
CA ARG A 21 15.67 -9.72 -2.77
C ARG A 21 15.34 -9.04 -4.07
N ARG A 22 14.34 -9.55 -4.73
CA ARG A 22 13.82 -8.86 -5.89
C ARG A 22 13.29 -7.52 -5.45
N PRO A 23 13.63 -6.46 -6.17
CA PRO A 23 13.04 -5.17 -5.88
C PRO A 23 11.54 -5.22 -6.17
N LEU A 24 10.79 -4.38 -5.50
CA LEU A 24 9.38 -4.24 -5.80
C LEU A 24 9.23 -3.75 -7.23
N PRO A 25 8.17 -4.18 -7.93
CA PRO A 25 7.92 -3.68 -9.28
C PRO A 25 7.76 -2.17 -9.25
N LYS A 26 8.17 -1.52 -10.31
CA LYS A 26 7.98 -0.08 -10.40
C LYS A 26 6.50 0.22 -10.44
N PRO A 27 6.04 1.19 -9.68
CA PRO A 27 4.63 1.58 -9.73
C PRO A 27 4.29 2.13 -11.11
N LYS A 28 3.10 1.87 -11.56
CA LYS A 28 2.63 2.41 -12.81
C LYS A 28 2.35 3.89 -12.66
N GLU A 29 2.52 4.62 -13.74
CA GLU A 29 2.31 6.05 -13.71
C GLU A 29 0.90 6.42 -13.25
N LYS A 30 -0.10 5.72 -13.72
CA LYS A 30 -1.48 5.97 -13.31
C LYS A 30 -1.69 5.79 -11.82
N TYR A 31 -1.01 4.81 -11.26
CA TYR A 31 -1.07 4.61 -9.81
C TYR A 31 -0.47 5.79 -9.08
N LEU A 32 0.69 6.27 -9.52
CA LEU A 32 1.36 7.38 -8.86
C LEU A 32 0.52 8.65 -8.91
N GLU A 33 -0.10 8.91 -10.04
CA GLU A 33 -0.98 10.06 -10.19
C GLU A 33 -2.19 9.95 -9.27
N ALA A 34 -2.80 8.77 -9.23
CA ALA A 34 -3.97 8.55 -8.39
C ALA A 34 -3.62 8.65 -6.91
N GLU A 35 -2.47 8.11 -6.53
CA GLU A 35 -2.02 8.19 -5.14
C GLU A 35 -1.85 9.65 -4.72
N GLU A 36 -1.23 10.46 -5.57
CA GLU A 36 -1.02 11.86 -5.27
C GLU A 36 -2.34 12.63 -5.23
N THR A 37 -3.25 12.32 -6.16
CA THR A 37 -4.56 12.95 -6.18
C THR A 37 -5.32 12.68 -4.89
N LEU A 38 -5.37 11.42 -4.49
CA LEU A 38 -6.09 11.05 -3.28
C LEU A 38 -5.45 11.69 -2.04
N PHE A 39 -4.12 11.70 -2.00
CA PHE A 39 -3.41 12.35 -0.91
C PHE A 39 -3.82 13.81 -0.78
N GLN A 40 -3.80 14.53 -1.88
CA GLN A 40 -4.15 15.94 -1.86
C GLN A 40 -5.62 16.16 -1.47
N GLU A 41 -6.50 15.31 -1.94
CA GLU A 41 -7.92 15.41 -1.60
C GLU A 41 -8.16 15.15 -0.11
N LEU A 42 -7.47 14.17 0.45
CA LEU A 42 -7.60 13.89 1.88
C LEU A 42 -7.08 15.05 2.72
N GLU A 43 -5.98 15.67 2.29
CA GLU A 43 -5.44 16.84 2.98
C GLU A 43 -6.39 18.04 2.88
N GLU A 44 -6.93 18.25 1.70
CA GLU A 44 -7.83 19.36 1.45
C GLU A 44 -9.10 19.30 2.30
N HIS A 45 -9.62 18.09 2.48
CA HIS A 45 -10.82 17.88 3.30
C HIS A 45 -10.51 17.63 4.75
N ARG A 46 -9.24 17.68 5.13
CA ARG A 46 -8.78 17.48 6.52
C ARG A 46 -9.22 16.15 7.10
N ILE A 47 -9.15 15.12 6.28
CA ILE A 47 -9.49 13.78 6.72
C ILE A 47 -8.26 13.11 7.33
N GLY A 48 -8.40 12.55 8.53
CA GLY A 48 -7.30 11.84 9.18
C GLY A 48 -6.97 10.55 8.46
N TYR A 49 -5.72 10.38 8.07
CA TYR A 49 -5.29 9.23 7.32
C TYR A 49 -3.83 8.89 7.62
N ARG A 50 -3.44 7.68 7.22
CA ARG A 50 -2.04 7.26 7.23
C ARG A 50 -1.71 6.66 5.87
N ARG A 51 -0.51 6.90 5.39
CA ARG A 51 -0.05 6.38 4.10
C ARG A 51 0.79 5.14 4.30
N LYS A 52 0.73 4.24 3.33
CA LYS A 52 1.56 3.03 3.32
C LYS A 52 1.43 2.27 4.64
N PHE A 53 0.20 2.13 5.07
CA PHE A 53 -0.10 1.59 6.39
C PHE A 53 0.15 0.09 6.45
N GLN A 54 0.98 -0.30 7.41
CA GLN A 54 1.27 -1.70 7.67
C GLN A 54 0.51 -2.11 8.92
N PHE A 55 -0.52 -2.93 8.74
CA PHE A 55 -1.39 -3.29 9.84
C PHE A 55 -0.91 -4.51 10.62
N GLU A 56 0.10 -5.19 10.10
CA GLU A 56 0.68 -6.36 10.75
C GLU A 56 2.19 -6.24 10.77
N SER A 57 2.77 -6.20 11.95
CA SER A 57 4.19 -5.93 12.09
C SER A 57 5.09 -7.08 11.63
N THR A 58 4.57 -8.31 11.63
CA THR A 58 5.37 -9.47 11.23
C THR A 58 5.35 -9.73 9.73
N LYS A 59 4.47 -9.07 9.00
CA LYS A 59 4.35 -9.22 7.56
C LYS A 59 4.55 -7.88 6.90
N ASN A 60 5.14 -7.92 5.71
CA ASN A 60 5.37 -6.70 4.97
C ASN A 60 4.18 -6.38 4.07
N TRP A 61 2.99 -6.50 4.62
CA TRP A 61 1.75 -6.21 3.91
C TRP A 61 1.33 -4.79 4.20
N ARG A 62 1.13 -4.02 3.15
CA ARG A 62 0.76 -2.62 3.29
C ARG A 62 -0.46 -2.29 2.45
N PHE A 63 -1.16 -1.28 2.89
CA PHE A 63 -2.23 -0.65 2.12
C PHE A 63 -1.81 0.78 1.84
N ASP A 64 -2.28 1.31 0.74
CA ASP A 64 -1.85 2.65 0.32
C ASP A 64 -2.29 3.75 1.28
N PHE A 65 -3.50 3.62 1.81
CA PHE A 65 -4.04 4.59 2.76
C PHE A 65 -4.86 3.89 3.82
N TYR A 66 -4.89 4.50 4.98
CA TYR A 66 -5.75 4.05 6.07
C TYR A 66 -6.52 5.28 6.57
N ILE A 67 -7.85 5.23 6.50
CA ILE A 67 -8.69 6.32 6.96
C ILE A 67 -9.09 6.05 8.40
N VAL A 68 -8.54 6.84 9.29
CA VAL A 68 -8.60 6.56 10.73
C VAL A 68 -10.03 6.46 11.26
N LYS A 69 -10.88 7.41 10.96
CA LYS A 69 -12.24 7.42 11.51
C LYS A 69 -13.09 6.29 10.99
N LEU A 70 -12.82 5.79 9.81
CA LEU A 70 -13.61 4.73 9.21
C LEU A 70 -13.00 3.35 9.42
N ASN A 71 -11.79 3.29 9.97
CA ASN A 71 -11.06 2.04 10.08
C ASN A 71 -10.96 1.35 8.71
N LEU A 72 -10.75 2.16 7.69
CA LEU A 72 -10.81 1.75 6.30
C LEU A 72 -9.42 1.71 5.67
N LEU A 73 -9.07 0.54 5.14
CA LEU A 73 -7.84 0.36 4.41
C LEU A 73 -8.13 0.52 2.92
N ILE A 74 -7.34 1.30 2.23
CA ILE A 74 -7.52 1.54 0.80
C ILE A 74 -6.30 1.04 0.04
N GLU A 75 -6.56 0.21 -0.96
CA GLU A 75 -5.54 -0.27 -1.86
C GLU A 75 -5.84 0.26 -3.25
N ILE A 76 -4.86 0.89 -3.88
CA ILE A 76 -5.02 1.41 -5.23
C ILE A 76 -4.47 0.38 -6.20
N ALA A 77 -5.25 0.03 -7.21
CA ALA A 77 -4.82 -0.95 -8.20
C ALA A 77 -3.55 -0.47 -8.89
N GLY A 78 -2.60 -1.36 -9.02
CA GLY A 78 -1.30 -1.03 -9.60
C GLY A 78 -0.23 -0.65 -8.60
N SER A 79 -0.56 -0.60 -7.31
CA SER A 79 0.44 -0.27 -6.30
C SER A 79 1.43 -1.42 -6.11
N PRO A 80 2.62 -1.12 -5.59
CA PRO A 80 3.61 -2.17 -5.32
C PRO A 80 3.13 -3.24 -4.33
N TRP A 81 2.15 -2.91 -3.51
CA TRP A 81 1.64 -3.84 -2.51
C TRP A 81 0.33 -4.50 -2.92
N SER A 82 -0.10 -4.23 -4.13
CA SER A 82 -1.34 -4.76 -4.67
C SER A 82 -1.22 -6.26 -4.93
N VAL A 83 -2.33 -6.95 -4.78
CA VAL A 83 -2.41 -8.38 -5.01
C VAL A 83 -2.05 -8.71 -6.45
N GLY A 84 -1.23 -9.73 -6.64
CA GLY A 84 -0.85 -10.19 -7.96
C GLY A 84 0.32 -9.48 -8.58
N ARG A 85 0.75 -8.37 -8.02
CA ARG A 85 1.90 -7.68 -8.55
C ARG A 85 3.17 -8.45 -8.23
N GLY A 86 4.15 -8.40 -9.14
CA GLY A 86 5.42 -9.04 -8.94
C GLY A 86 5.37 -10.54 -8.98
N GLY A 87 4.32 -11.11 -9.54
CA GLY A 87 4.20 -12.56 -9.67
C GLY A 87 3.83 -13.28 -8.39
N ARG A 88 3.24 -12.59 -7.46
CA ARG A 88 2.79 -13.22 -6.22
C ARG A 88 1.68 -14.21 -6.48
N LYS A 89 1.71 -15.29 -5.72
CA LYS A 89 0.68 -16.31 -5.83
C LYS A 89 -0.61 -15.81 -5.19
N ILE A 90 -1.71 -16.21 -5.77
CA ILE A 90 -3.03 -15.83 -5.28
C ILE A 90 -3.26 -16.25 -3.84
N ALA A 91 -2.76 -17.42 -3.46
CA ALA A 91 -2.93 -17.90 -2.10
C ALA A 91 -2.35 -16.96 -1.05
N ASN A 92 -1.18 -16.39 -1.32
CA ASN A 92 -0.56 -15.44 -0.41
C ASN A 92 -1.32 -14.14 -0.35
N SER A 93 -1.97 -13.80 -1.45
CA SER A 93 -2.73 -12.57 -1.54
C SER A 93 -3.98 -12.63 -0.69
N PHE A 94 -4.65 -13.77 -0.69
CA PHE A 94 -5.84 -13.94 0.13
C PHE A 94 -5.53 -13.80 1.61
N CYS A 95 -4.37 -14.24 2.04
CA CYS A 95 -4.01 -14.13 3.45
C CYS A 95 -3.95 -12.68 3.94
N LYS A 96 -3.53 -11.77 3.07
CA LYS A 96 -3.47 -10.36 3.42
C LYS A 96 -4.86 -9.81 3.76
N TYR A 97 -5.82 -10.07 2.88
CA TYR A 97 -7.17 -9.56 3.06
C TYR A 97 -7.90 -10.26 4.20
N ASP A 98 -7.71 -11.57 4.31
CA ASP A 98 -8.33 -12.33 5.38
C ASP A 98 -7.88 -11.82 6.75
N LEU A 99 -6.60 -11.55 6.89
CA LEU A 99 -6.09 -11.07 8.15
C LEU A 99 -6.62 -9.68 8.47
N ALA A 100 -6.76 -8.83 7.45
CA ALA A 100 -7.32 -7.50 7.66
C ALA A 100 -8.75 -7.61 8.19
N LEU A 101 -9.54 -8.48 7.61
CA LEU A 101 -10.91 -8.68 8.07
C LEU A 101 -10.96 -9.27 9.48
N ASP A 102 -10.07 -10.20 9.78
CA ASP A 102 -10.00 -10.80 11.11
C ASP A 102 -9.68 -9.75 12.19
N ARG A 103 -9.01 -8.70 11.82
CA ARG A 103 -8.66 -7.64 12.73
C ARG A 103 -9.64 -6.47 12.72
N ASP A 104 -10.81 -6.73 12.15
CA ASP A 104 -11.92 -5.78 12.11
C ASP A 104 -11.67 -4.52 11.29
N TYR A 105 -10.74 -4.61 10.35
CA TYR A 105 -10.58 -3.55 9.37
C TYR A 105 -11.57 -3.73 8.24
N VAL A 106 -11.96 -2.64 7.65
CA VAL A 106 -12.69 -2.65 6.39
C VAL A 106 -11.69 -2.30 5.31
N PHE A 107 -11.78 -2.89 4.14
CA PHE A 107 -10.88 -2.51 3.07
C PHE A 107 -11.62 -2.35 1.76
N GLU A 108 -11.06 -1.53 0.88
CA GLU A 108 -11.62 -1.28 -0.44
C GLU A 108 -10.48 -1.14 -1.43
N ARG A 109 -10.69 -1.71 -2.59
CA ARG A 109 -9.72 -1.59 -3.67
C ARG A 109 -10.27 -0.62 -4.71
N LEU A 110 -9.49 0.41 -5.02
CA LEU A 110 -9.91 1.44 -5.95
C LEU A 110 -9.05 1.42 -7.20
N GLU A 111 -9.69 1.66 -8.32
CA GLU A 111 -8.97 1.84 -9.57
C GLU A 111 -8.53 3.29 -9.69
N PRO A 112 -7.40 3.56 -10.38
CA PRO A 112 -6.96 4.95 -10.54
C PRO A 112 -8.02 5.88 -11.11
N HIS A 113 -8.81 5.41 -12.07
CA HIS A 113 -9.84 6.27 -12.65
C HIS A 113 -10.93 6.65 -11.65
N GLN A 114 -11.19 5.80 -10.67
CA GLN A 114 -12.17 6.14 -9.64
C GLN A 114 -11.69 7.27 -8.74
N ILE A 115 -10.39 7.37 -8.57
CA ILE A 115 -9.81 8.45 -7.79
C ILE A 115 -9.79 9.73 -8.61
N GLU A 116 -9.32 9.64 -9.85
CA GLU A 116 -9.19 10.81 -10.71
C GLU A 116 -10.53 11.44 -11.06
N SER A 117 -11.60 10.64 -11.10
CA SER A 117 -12.94 11.15 -11.40
C SER A 117 -13.61 11.83 -10.21
N GLY A 118 -13.03 11.72 -9.03
CA GLY A 118 -13.64 12.25 -7.83
C GLY A 118 -14.57 11.29 -7.12
N TYR A 119 -14.78 10.12 -7.69
CA TYR A 119 -15.66 9.12 -7.09
C TYR A 119 -15.16 8.70 -5.71
N ALA A 120 -13.86 8.44 -5.59
CA ALA A 120 -13.29 7.92 -4.35
C ALA A 120 -13.43 8.90 -3.19
N ILE A 121 -13.09 10.16 -3.42
CA ILE A 121 -13.17 11.14 -2.34
C ILE A 121 -14.62 11.41 -1.96
N ASN A 122 -15.53 11.45 -2.92
CA ASN A 122 -16.94 11.64 -2.63
C ASN A 122 -17.50 10.46 -1.84
N TRP A 123 -17.07 9.25 -2.17
CA TRP A 123 -17.45 8.06 -1.44
C TRP A 123 -16.97 8.10 0.00
N ILE A 124 -15.72 8.47 0.21
CA ILE A 124 -15.17 8.59 1.56
C ILE A 124 -15.92 9.65 2.36
N LEU A 125 -16.19 10.78 1.75
CA LEU A 125 -16.93 11.86 2.42
C LEU A 125 -18.34 11.39 2.80
N SER A 126 -19.00 10.62 1.94
CA SER A 126 -20.33 10.13 2.27
C SER A 126 -20.29 9.13 3.42
N LEU A 127 -19.26 8.31 3.51
CA LEU A 127 -19.11 7.40 4.64
C LEU A 127 -18.87 8.15 5.94
N LEU A 128 -18.08 9.21 5.90
CA LEU A 128 -17.85 10.02 7.09
C LEU A 128 -19.11 10.73 7.52
N GLU A 129 -19.90 11.20 6.57
CA GLU A 129 -21.17 11.85 6.88
C GLU A 129 -22.15 10.88 7.54
N ARG A 130 -22.22 9.65 7.05
CA ARG A 130 -23.06 8.64 7.67
C ARG A 130 -22.62 8.33 9.09
N LEU A 131 -21.33 8.29 9.30
CA LEU A 131 -20.80 8.04 10.63
C LEU A 131 -21.20 9.15 11.60
N GLU A 132 -21.15 10.39 11.17
CA GLU A 132 -21.58 11.51 11.99
C GLU A 132 -23.07 11.44 12.30
N ASP A 133 -23.88 11.09 11.31
CA ASP A 133 -25.32 10.98 11.50
C ASP A 133 -25.66 9.88 12.49
N GLU A 134 -24.98 8.75 12.42
CA GLU A 134 -25.18 7.67 13.37
C GLU A 134 -24.83 8.10 14.78
N THR A 135 -23.76 8.85 14.92
CA THR A 135 -23.34 9.35 16.22
C THR A 135 -24.35 10.33 16.79
N LYS A 136 -24.93 11.16 15.95
CA LYS A 136 -25.94 12.14 16.41
C LYS A 136 -27.24 11.51 16.84
N ASN A 137 -27.53 10.34 16.30
CA ASN A 137 -28.80 9.67 16.60
C ASN A 137 -28.76 8.76 17.82
N ILE A 138 -27.66 8.73 18.52
CA ILE A 138 -27.53 7.90 19.73
C ILE A 138 -28.01 8.62 20.99
#